data_a2a3b64215cff764ce4ea07e8db11443
#
_entry.id   a2a3b64215cff764ce4ea07e8db11443
#
_cell.length_a   1.000
_cell.length_b   1.000
_cell.length_c   1.000
_cell.angle_alpha   90.00
_cell.angle_beta   90.00
_cell.angle_gamma   90.00
#
_symmetry.space_group_name_H-M   'P 1'
#
loop_
_entity.id
_entity.type
_entity.pdbx_description
1 polymer ?
#
loop_
_entity_poly.entity_id
_entity_poly.type
_entity_poly.pdbx_seq_one_letter_code
_entity_poly.pdbx_strand_id
1 'polypeptide(L)'
;MLKKLLKQNRSYRGFDESRKITREELEDLVDCTRYTPSSVNMQPFKYYLACEPETVAKIQPLTKWARALPQMTLPHPGHCPTAFIVICQDTNLNPALQRFQKDVGIVAQTMLLAAVEKGLGGCMIGNYNPDEVKQALSLADHLTPVLLVALGKPDETIVLTEVGEDGPTDYYRDENDVHYVPKRRLQDILL
;
A
#
# COMPACT_ATOMS: atom_id res chain seq x y z
N MET A 1 1.24 8.75 -20.73
CA MET A 1 0.23 7.97 -20.01
C MET A 1 0.78 7.43 -18.69
N LEU A 2 1.73 6.49 -18.65
CA LEU A 2 2.30 5.88 -17.43
C LEU A 2 2.86 6.90 -16.42
N LYS A 3 3.67 7.88 -16.87
CA LYS A 3 4.26 8.90 -15.99
C LYS A 3 3.21 9.73 -15.24
N LYS A 4 2.02 9.92 -15.83
CA LYS A 4 0.89 10.60 -15.16
C LYS A 4 0.35 9.74 -14.01
N LEU A 5 0.11 8.44 -14.25
CA LEU A 5 -0.33 7.50 -13.21
C LEU A 5 0.68 7.41 -12.07
N LEU A 6 1.98 7.32 -12.39
CA LEU A 6 3.04 7.30 -11.38
C LEU A 6 3.09 8.57 -10.52
N LYS A 7 2.78 9.75 -11.09
CA LYS A 7 2.68 11.00 -10.31
C LYS A 7 1.45 11.04 -9.40
N GLN A 8 0.35 10.42 -9.82
CA GLN A 8 -0.89 10.34 -9.06
C GLN A 8 -0.87 9.22 -8.02
N ASN A 9 -0.09 8.17 -8.26
CA ASN A 9 0.08 7.09 -7.28
C ASN A 9 1.00 7.56 -6.14
N ARG A 10 0.39 7.90 -5.01
CA ARG A 10 1.08 8.35 -3.80
C ARG A 10 0.75 7.42 -2.63
N SER A 11 1.58 7.45 -1.59
CA SER A 11 1.27 6.79 -0.32
C SER A 11 0.25 7.64 0.43
N TYR A 12 -1.02 7.45 0.12
CA TYR A 12 -2.13 8.16 0.76
C TYR A 12 -2.35 7.67 2.19
N ARG A 13 -2.63 8.60 3.10
CA ARG A 13 -2.89 8.36 4.53
C ARG A 13 -4.13 9.09 5.02
N GLY A 14 -4.93 9.63 4.09
CA GLY A 14 -6.24 10.23 4.28
C GLY A 14 -7.16 9.79 3.16
N PHE A 15 -8.36 9.32 3.51
CA PHE A 15 -9.33 8.75 2.58
C PHE A 15 -10.74 9.26 2.89
N ASP A 16 -11.55 9.44 1.85
CA ASP A 16 -12.98 9.68 1.94
C ASP A 16 -13.70 8.38 2.33
N GLU A 17 -14.06 8.26 3.61
CA GLU A 17 -14.72 7.08 4.15
C GLU A 17 -16.13 6.85 3.58
N SER A 18 -16.75 7.87 2.93
CA SER A 18 -18.07 7.72 2.31
C SER A 18 -18.02 6.84 1.06
N ARG A 19 -16.85 6.80 0.37
CA ARG A 19 -16.63 5.97 -0.81
C ARG A 19 -16.14 4.58 -0.38
N LYS A 20 -17.06 3.64 -0.26
CA LYS A 20 -16.70 2.24 0.00
C LYS A 20 -16.17 1.57 -1.27
N ILE A 21 -15.12 0.76 -1.11
CA ILE A 21 -14.58 -0.08 -2.19
C ILE A 21 -15.32 -1.40 -2.18
N THR A 22 -15.75 -1.86 -3.34
CA THR A 22 -16.46 -3.15 -3.46
C THR A 22 -15.46 -4.31 -3.58
N ARG A 23 -15.98 -5.52 -3.37
CA ARG A 23 -15.18 -6.74 -3.55
C ARG A 23 -14.71 -6.90 -5.00
N GLU A 24 -15.58 -6.62 -5.96
CA GLU A 24 -15.28 -6.70 -7.38
C GLU A 24 -14.16 -5.72 -7.77
N GLU A 25 -14.15 -4.51 -7.20
CA GLU A 25 -13.06 -3.57 -7.41
C GLU A 25 -11.73 -4.12 -6.90
N LEU A 26 -11.71 -4.76 -5.72
CA LEU A 26 -10.50 -5.39 -5.19
C LEU A 26 -10.05 -6.59 -6.04
N GLU A 27 -10.99 -7.39 -6.52
CA GLU A 27 -10.72 -8.53 -7.41
C GLU A 27 -10.08 -8.06 -8.72
N ASP A 28 -10.56 -6.96 -9.32
CA ASP A 28 -9.96 -6.34 -10.49
C ASP A 28 -8.52 -5.88 -10.25
N LEU A 29 -8.23 -5.29 -9.07
CA LEU A 29 -6.86 -4.90 -8.72
C LEU A 29 -5.94 -6.11 -8.61
N VAL A 30 -6.43 -7.19 -8.01
CA VAL A 30 -5.66 -8.44 -7.88
C VAL A 30 -5.50 -9.13 -9.24
N ASP A 31 -6.51 -9.10 -10.11
CA ASP A 31 -6.40 -9.68 -11.45
C ASP A 31 -5.25 -9.09 -12.26
N CYS A 32 -5.00 -7.78 -12.12
CA CYS A 32 -3.85 -7.13 -12.75
C CYS A 32 -2.51 -7.76 -12.33
N THR A 33 -2.40 -8.31 -11.12
CA THR A 33 -1.15 -8.92 -10.64
C THR A 33 -0.79 -10.22 -11.35
N ARG A 34 -1.77 -10.91 -11.94
CA ARG A 34 -1.54 -12.16 -12.71
C ARG A 34 -0.65 -11.95 -13.93
N TYR A 35 -0.56 -10.72 -14.42
CA TYR A 35 0.24 -10.35 -15.60
C TYR A 35 1.62 -9.81 -15.23
N THR A 36 1.95 -9.79 -13.94
CA THR A 36 3.27 -9.33 -13.48
C THR A 36 4.32 -10.44 -13.52
N PRO A 37 5.60 -10.10 -13.72
CA PRO A 37 6.66 -11.09 -13.58
C PRO A 37 6.78 -11.57 -12.12
N SER A 38 7.15 -12.84 -11.95
CA SER A 38 7.49 -13.42 -10.66
C SER A 38 8.80 -14.19 -10.78
N SER A 39 9.58 -14.21 -9.70
CA SER A 39 10.85 -14.93 -9.63
C SER A 39 10.65 -16.40 -9.99
N VAL A 40 11.35 -16.87 -11.03
CA VAL A 40 11.20 -18.22 -11.64
C VAL A 40 9.74 -18.61 -11.95
N ASN A 41 8.90 -17.59 -12.18
CA ASN A 41 7.45 -17.73 -12.39
C ASN A 41 6.73 -18.51 -11.28
N MET A 42 7.20 -18.41 -10.05
CA MET A 42 6.69 -19.18 -8.90
C MET A 42 5.29 -18.76 -8.46
N GLN A 43 4.96 -17.46 -8.58
CA GLN A 43 3.66 -16.88 -8.25
C GLN A 43 3.16 -17.29 -6.83
N PRO A 44 3.95 -17.05 -5.77
CA PRO A 44 3.71 -17.65 -4.46
C PRO A 44 2.66 -16.90 -3.62
N PHE A 45 1.98 -15.88 -4.18
CA PHE A 45 1.11 -15.02 -3.39
C PHE A 45 -0.36 -15.42 -3.45
N LYS A 46 -1.01 -15.26 -2.31
CA LYS A 46 -2.45 -15.27 -2.11
C LYS A 46 -2.87 -13.92 -1.55
N TYR A 47 -4.09 -13.51 -1.84
CA TYR A 47 -4.60 -12.19 -1.49
C TYR A 47 -5.86 -12.31 -0.65
N TYR A 48 -5.83 -11.75 0.55
CA TYR A 48 -7.04 -11.61 1.36
C TYR A 48 -7.65 -10.23 1.09
N LEU A 49 -8.91 -10.20 0.66
CA LEU A 49 -9.63 -8.98 0.30
C LEU A 49 -10.54 -8.59 1.47
N ALA A 50 -10.29 -7.43 2.05
CA ALA A 50 -11.05 -6.87 3.17
C ALA A 50 -11.74 -5.58 2.74
N CYS A 51 -13.03 -5.64 2.44
CA CYS A 51 -13.87 -4.47 2.16
C CYS A 51 -15.09 -4.40 3.09
N GLU A 52 -15.38 -5.48 3.82
CA GLU A 52 -16.44 -5.46 4.82
C GLU A 52 -16.01 -4.59 6.03
N PRO A 53 -16.86 -3.66 6.50
CA PRO A 53 -16.52 -2.71 7.57
C PRO A 53 -15.95 -3.38 8.82
N GLU A 54 -16.51 -4.52 9.23
CA GLU A 54 -16.04 -5.28 10.39
C GLU A 54 -14.63 -5.83 10.20
N THR A 55 -14.28 -6.26 8.99
CA THR A 55 -12.96 -6.79 8.67
C THR A 55 -11.93 -5.65 8.58
N VAL A 56 -12.31 -4.55 7.94
CA VAL A 56 -11.47 -3.34 7.89
C VAL A 56 -11.18 -2.84 9.31
N ALA A 57 -12.19 -2.79 10.19
CA ALA A 57 -12.05 -2.38 11.58
C ALA A 57 -11.13 -3.30 12.40
N LYS A 58 -10.99 -4.59 12.03
CA LYS A 58 -10.03 -5.51 12.68
C LYS A 58 -8.60 -5.25 12.23
N ILE A 59 -8.38 -4.87 10.96
CA ILE A 59 -7.04 -4.69 10.39
C ILE A 59 -6.46 -3.31 10.76
N GLN A 60 -7.29 -2.26 10.70
CA GLN A 60 -6.85 -0.87 10.89
C GLN A 60 -6.00 -0.66 12.16
N PRO A 61 -6.38 -1.12 13.36
CA PRO A 61 -5.60 -0.91 14.58
C PRO A 61 -4.28 -1.70 14.61
N LEU A 62 -4.11 -2.72 13.76
CA LEU A 62 -2.89 -3.51 13.66
C LEU A 62 -1.83 -2.84 12.78
N THR A 63 -2.19 -1.74 12.09
CA THR A 63 -1.31 -1.02 11.17
C THR A 63 -0.66 0.19 11.84
N LYS A 64 0.60 0.45 11.51
CA LYS A 64 1.34 1.63 11.98
C LYS A 64 1.74 2.49 10.80
N TRP A 65 1.41 3.77 10.87
CA TRP A 65 1.49 4.71 9.75
C TRP A 65 2.58 5.75 9.95
N ALA A 66 3.08 6.28 8.83
CA ALA A 66 3.88 7.51 8.76
C ALA A 66 5.00 7.60 9.82
N ARG A 67 5.88 6.61 9.91
CA ARG A 67 6.97 6.56 10.90
C ARG A 67 7.82 7.84 10.97
N ALA A 68 7.95 8.56 9.85
CA ALA A 68 8.69 9.83 9.80
C ALA A 68 7.90 11.05 10.34
N LEU A 69 6.65 10.87 10.74
CA LEU A 69 5.79 11.90 11.32
C LEU A 69 5.28 11.45 12.70
N PRO A 70 6.16 11.20 13.69
CA PRO A 70 5.79 10.62 14.97
C PRO A 70 4.87 11.51 15.82
N GLN A 71 4.81 12.81 15.50
CA GLN A 71 3.96 13.79 16.16
C GLN A 71 2.50 13.76 15.68
N MET A 72 2.20 12.98 14.62
CA MET A 72 0.87 12.93 14.01
C MET A 72 0.25 11.55 14.17
N THR A 73 -1.05 11.50 14.40
CA THR A 73 -1.82 10.26 14.30
C THR A 73 -2.46 10.18 12.92
N LEU A 74 -1.99 9.25 12.10
CA LEU A 74 -2.49 9.03 10.75
C LEU A 74 -2.96 7.57 10.58
N PRO A 75 -4.03 7.33 9.82
CA PRO A 75 -4.98 8.33 9.28
C PRO A 75 -5.65 9.14 10.38
N HIS A 76 -6.05 10.37 10.08
CA HIS A 76 -6.89 11.13 11.01
C HIS A 76 -8.24 10.44 11.22
N PRO A 77 -8.88 10.58 12.40
CA PRO A 77 -10.23 10.08 12.61
C PRO A 77 -11.21 10.59 11.53
N GLY A 78 -12.00 9.69 10.94
CA GLY A 78 -12.90 10.01 9.84
C GLY A 78 -12.24 9.99 8.45
N HIS A 79 -10.94 9.68 8.36
CA HIS A 79 -10.19 9.58 7.10
C HIS A 79 -9.47 8.23 6.94
N CYS A 80 -10.03 7.16 7.51
CA CYS A 80 -9.46 5.83 7.43
C CYS A 80 -9.66 5.19 6.03
N PRO A 81 -8.81 4.22 5.63
CA PRO A 81 -9.03 3.45 4.40
C PRO A 81 -10.32 2.64 4.51
N THR A 82 -10.97 2.44 3.38
CA THR A 82 -12.23 1.68 3.32
C THR A 82 -12.04 0.23 2.88
N ALA A 83 -10.81 -0.16 2.53
CA ALA A 83 -10.46 -1.54 2.22
C ALA A 83 -8.97 -1.83 2.47
N PHE A 84 -8.66 -3.11 2.61
CA PHE A 84 -7.29 -3.64 2.61
C PHE A 84 -7.17 -4.83 1.67
N ILE A 85 -6.02 -4.95 1.02
CA ILE A 85 -5.56 -6.21 0.44
C ILE A 85 -4.37 -6.67 1.27
N VAL A 86 -4.47 -7.87 1.88
CA VAL A 86 -3.34 -8.49 2.58
C VAL A 86 -2.67 -9.45 1.62
N ILE A 87 -1.43 -9.14 1.24
CA ILE A 87 -0.61 -10.00 0.42
C ILE A 87 0.02 -11.05 1.33
N CYS A 88 -0.29 -12.31 1.09
CA CYS A 88 0.25 -13.45 1.84
C CYS A 88 1.14 -14.29 0.93
N GLN A 89 2.30 -14.71 1.43
CA GLN A 89 3.07 -15.77 0.78
C GLN A 89 2.53 -17.13 1.19
N ASP A 90 2.28 -17.99 0.22
CA ASP A 90 1.96 -19.40 0.44
C ASP A 90 3.26 -20.18 0.69
N THR A 91 3.53 -20.53 1.94
CA THR A 91 4.75 -21.21 2.35
C THR A 91 4.79 -22.67 1.94
N ASN A 92 3.66 -23.27 1.53
CA ASN A 92 3.63 -24.59 0.91
C ASN A 92 4.29 -24.56 -0.48
N LEU A 93 4.17 -23.44 -1.22
CA LEU A 93 4.85 -23.26 -2.50
C LEU A 93 6.34 -22.94 -2.31
N ASN A 94 6.65 -22.08 -1.35
CA ASN A 94 8.03 -21.81 -0.97
C ASN A 94 8.09 -21.15 0.41
N PRO A 95 8.86 -21.69 1.39
CA PRO A 95 8.95 -21.14 2.74
C PRO A 95 9.89 -19.92 2.86
N ALA A 96 10.71 -19.62 1.84
CA ALA A 96 11.71 -18.56 1.90
C ALA A 96 11.08 -17.19 1.62
N LEU A 97 10.56 -16.52 2.66
CA LEU A 97 9.91 -15.20 2.55
C LEU A 97 10.82 -14.14 1.90
N GLN A 98 12.12 -14.14 2.21
CA GLN A 98 13.07 -13.16 1.70
C GLN A 98 13.27 -13.25 0.17
N ARG A 99 13.07 -14.41 -0.42
CA ARG A 99 13.29 -14.66 -1.84
C ARG A 99 12.37 -13.83 -2.74
N PHE A 100 11.12 -13.59 -2.30
CA PHE A 100 10.07 -12.99 -3.12
C PHE A 100 9.75 -11.54 -2.73
N GLN A 101 10.58 -10.88 -1.94
CA GLN A 101 10.33 -9.48 -1.54
C GLN A 101 10.26 -8.51 -2.71
N LYS A 102 11.03 -8.77 -3.79
CA LYS A 102 10.94 -7.96 -5.01
C LYS A 102 9.58 -8.15 -5.68
N ASP A 103 9.10 -9.39 -5.73
CA ASP A 103 7.80 -9.74 -6.32
C ASP A 103 6.66 -9.08 -5.53
N VAL A 104 6.74 -9.02 -4.17
CA VAL A 104 5.79 -8.29 -3.33
C VAL A 104 5.67 -6.83 -3.77
N GLY A 105 6.81 -6.15 -3.99
CA GLY A 105 6.83 -4.77 -4.46
C GLY A 105 6.20 -4.62 -5.86
N ILE A 106 6.45 -5.57 -6.76
CA ILE A 106 5.90 -5.57 -8.13
C ILE A 106 4.37 -5.68 -8.08
N VAL A 107 3.81 -6.68 -7.39
CA VAL A 107 2.35 -6.87 -7.33
C VAL A 107 1.67 -5.72 -6.59
N ALA A 108 2.24 -5.23 -5.49
CA ALA A 108 1.68 -4.11 -4.74
C ALA A 108 1.65 -2.81 -5.57
N GLN A 109 2.74 -2.49 -6.28
CA GLN A 109 2.80 -1.33 -7.17
C GLN A 109 1.81 -1.45 -8.32
N THR A 110 1.64 -2.65 -8.89
CA THR A 110 0.68 -2.89 -9.96
C THR A 110 -0.75 -2.64 -9.50
N MET A 111 -1.16 -3.17 -8.35
CA MET A 111 -2.48 -2.91 -7.76
C MET A 111 -2.71 -1.43 -7.50
N LEU A 112 -1.72 -0.71 -6.98
CA LEU A 112 -1.85 0.72 -6.70
C LEU A 112 -1.96 1.57 -7.98
N LEU A 113 -1.28 1.19 -9.06
CA LEU A 113 -1.45 1.86 -10.35
C LEU A 113 -2.83 1.61 -10.95
N ALA A 114 -3.34 0.36 -10.87
CA ALA A 114 -4.69 0.03 -11.28
C ALA A 114 -5.75 0.76 -10.43
N ALA A 115 -5.51 0.95 -9.13
CA ALA A 115 -6.37 1.73 -8.25
C ALA A 115 -6.46 3.20 -8.71
N VAL A 116 -5.33 3.81 -9.11
CA VAL A 116 -5.30 5.19 -9.63
C VAL A 116 -6.16 5.34 -10.89
N GLU A 117 -6.18 4.37 -11.78
CA GLU A 117 -7.05 4.38 -12.98
C GLU A 117 -8.53 4.42 -12.62
N LYS A 118 -8.91 3.88 -11.46
CA LYS A 118 -10.28 3.88 -10.92
C LYS A 118 -10.58 5.11 -10.04
N GLY A 119 -9.65 6.09 -9.94
CA GLY A 119 -9.80 7.24 -9.05
C GLY A 119 -9.62 6.88 -7.56
N LEU A 120 -9.07 5.72 -7.28
CA LEU A 120 -8.70 5.26 -5.95
C LEU A 120 -7.21 5.51 -5.70
N GLY A 121 -6.79 5.29 -4.46
CA GLY A 121 -5.39 5.34 -4.07
C GLY A 121 -5.14 4.47 -2.86
N GLY A 122 -3.89 4.38 -2.44
CA GLY A 122 -3.59 3.56 -1.29
C GLY A 122 -2.20 3.79 -0.73
N CYS A 123 -1.86 2.96 0.24
CA CYS A 123 -0.56 2.96 0.89
C CYS A 123 -0.10 1.53 1.16
N MET A 124 1.16 1.24 0.85
CA MET A 124 1.81 0.02 1.29
C MET A 124 2.15 0.14 2.77
N ILE A 125 1.68 -0.78 3.59
CA ILE A 125 1.91 -0.84 5.03
C ILE A 125 2.81 -2.05 5.33
N GLY A 126 4.07 -1.77 5.67
CA GLY A 126 5.03 -2.78 6.10
C GLY A 126 5.24 -2.83 7.63
N ASN A 127 4.67 -1.85 8.34
CA ASN A 127 4.83 -1.75 9.80
C ASN A 127 3.58 -2.30 10.51
N TYR A 128 3.56 -3.60 10.70
CA TYR A 128 2.52 -4.37 11.40
C TYR A 128 3.15 -5.66 11.95
N ASN A 129 2.41 -6.36 12.82
CA ASN A 129 2.80 -7.70 13.27
C ASN A 129 2.10 -8.76 12.39
N PRO A 130 2.82 -9.60 11.64
CA PRO A 130 2.21 -10.62 10.77
C PRO A 130 1.35 -11.65 11.52
N ASP A 131 1.75 -12.06 12.72
CA ASP A 131 1.03 -13.05 13.51
C ASP A 131 -0.31 -12.49 14.02
N GLU A 132 -0.35 -11.21 14.43
CA GLU A 132 -1.59 -10.55 14.84
C GLU A 132 -2.57 -10.43 13.66
N VAL A 133 -2.08 -10.07 12.48
CA VAL A 133 -2.91 -10.00 11.26
C VAL A 133 -3.42 -11.39 10.89
N LYS A 134 -2.55 -12.41 10.93
CA LYS A 134 -2.91 -13.80 10.66
C LYS A 134 -4.01 -14.30 11.60
N GLN A 135 -3.87 -14.01 12.90
CA GLN A 135 -4.87 -14.37 13.90
C GLN A 135 -6.20 -13.63 13.70
N ALA A 136 -6.14 -12.30 13.49
CA ALA A 136 -7.33 -11.47 13.31
C ALA A 136 -8.19 -11.89 12.10
N LEU A 137 -7.52 -12.40 11.05
CA LEU A 137 -8.16 -12.82 9.81
C LEU A 137 -8.37 -14.33 9.72
N SER A 138 -7.99 -15.10 10.75
CA SER A 138 -8.07 -16.57 10.78
C SER A 138 -7.43 -17.21 9.54
N LEU A 139 -6.25 -16.70 9.13
CA LEU A 139 -5.55 -17.24 7.97
C LEU A 139 -4.98 -18.63 8.26
N ALA A 140 -4.97 -19.49 7.24
CA ALA A 140 -4.38 -20.82 7.33
C ALA A 140 -2.87 -20.75 7.65
N ASP A 141 -2.33 -21.79 8.30
CA ASP A 141 -0.95 -21.81 8.82
C ASP A 141 0.12 -21.56 7.76
N HIS A 142 -0.11 -22.01 6.55
CA HIS A 142 0.81 -21.84 5.42
C HIS A 142 0.72 -20.45 4.77
N LEU A 143 -0.20 -19.57 5.16
CA LEU A 143 -0.34 -18.24 4.62
C LEU A 143 0.33 -17.22 5.56
N THR A 144 1.42 -16.61 5.10
CA THR A 144 2.16 -15.61 5.88
C THR A 144 1.93 -14.22 5.28
N PRO A 145 1.30 -13.28 6.01
CA PRO A 145 1.20 -11.88 5.57
C PRO A 145 2.59 -11.26 5.34
N VAL A 146 2.83 -10.72 4.15
CA VAL A 146 4.12 -10.11 3.77
C VAL A 146 4.01 -8.63 3.47
N LEU A 147 2.80 -8.13 3.14
CA LEU A 147 2.53 -6.71 2.97
C LEU A 147 1.01 -6.47 3.05
N LEU A 148 0.62 -5.34 3.65
CA LEU A 148 -0.75 -4.83 3.58
C LEU A 148 -0.80 -3.65 2.61
N VAL A 149 -1.84 -3.61 1.78
CA VAL A 149 -2.16 -2.47 0.91
C VAL A 149 -3.47 -1.88 1.41
N ALA A 150 -3.39 -0.71 2.05
CA ALA A 150 -4.56 0.06 2.44
C ALA A 150 -5.09 0.81 1.21
N LEU A 151 -6.42 0.85 1.02
CA LEU A 151 -7.07 1.39 -0.16
C LEU A 151 -8.29 2.26 0.22
N GLY A 152 -8.54 3.28 -0.57
CA GLY A 152 -9.68 4.17 -0.43
C GLY A 152 -9.71 5.21 -1.54
N LYS A 153 -10.71 6.08 -1.54
CA LYS A 153 -10.69 7.30 -2.35
C LYS A 153 -9.80 8.32 -1.64
N PRO A 154 -8.73 8.84 -2.27
CA PRO A 154 -7.85 9.82 -1.65
C PRO A 154 -8.61 11.07 -1.20
N ASP A 155 -8.32 11.54 0.03
CA ASP A 155 -8.87 12.75 0.62
C ASP A 155 -7.77 13.54 1.34
N GLU A 156 -6.65 13.73 0.66
CA GLU A 156 -5.55 14.57 1.11
C GLU A 156 -4.81 15.19 -0.08
N THR A 157 -4.14 16.30 0.17
CA THR A 157 -3.29 16.95 -0.82
C THR A 157 -1.85 16.51 -0.66
N ILE A 158 -1.28 15.92 -1.72
CA ILE A 158 0.14 15.53 -1.75
C ILE A 158 0.86 16.29 -2.85
N VAL A 159 1.95 16.98 -2.48
CA VAL A 159 2.79 17.78 -3.38
C VAL A 159 4.16 17.10 -3.53
N LEU A 160 4.55 16.84 -4.78
CA LEU A 160 5.91 16.39 -5.09
C LEU A 160 6.81 17.62 -5.23
N THR A 161 7.90 17.66 -4.46
CA THR A 161 8.94 18.68 -4.56
C THR A 161 10.24 18.08 -5.08
N GLU A 162 11.11 18.90 -5.65
CA GLU A 162 12.45 18.47 -6.04
C GLU A 162 13.46 18.77 -4.95
N VAL A 163 14.44 17.88 -4.79
CA VAL A 163 15.58 18.03 -3.88
C VAL A 163 16.86 17.67 -4.61
N GLY A 164 17.93 18.42 -4.35
CA GLY A 164 19.25 18.11 -4.90
C GLY A 164 19.88 16.86 -4.31
N GLU A 165 21.05 16.47 -4.81
CA GLU A 165 21.74 15.23 -4.48
C GLU A 165 21.92 15.02 -2.97
N ASP A 166 22.39 16.04 -2.24
CA ASP A 166 22.65 15.98 -0.80
C ASP A 166 21.49 16.48 0.06
N GLY A 167 20.34 16.84 -0.57
CA GLY A 167 19.19 17.39 0.14
C GLY A 167 18.37 16.34 0.89
N PRO A 168 17.64 16.74 1.94
CA PRO A 168 16.83 15.83 2.74
C PRO A 168 15.66 15.26 1.91
N THR A 169 15.40 13.99 2.05
CA THR A 169 14.28 13.30 1.39
C THR A 169 13.12 13.01 2.34
N ASP A 170 13.21 13.48 3.59
CA ASP A 170 12.15 13.30 4.57
C ASP A 170 10.88 14.01 4.10
N TYR A 171 9.78 13.27 4.07
CA TYR A 171 8.48 13.86 3.78
C TYR A 171 7.94 14.56 5.03
N TYR A 172 7.18 15.63 4.82
CA TYR A 172 6.62 16.44 5.91
C TYR A 172 5.22 16.93 5.56
N ARG A 173 4.50 17.46 6.57
CA ARG A 173 3.25 18.19 6.38
C ARG A 173 3.39 19.59 6.89
N ASP A 174 2.70 20.54 6.26
CA ASP A 174 2.61 21.92 6.71
C ASP A 174 1.40 22.12 7.66
N GLU A 175 1.18 23.35 8.06
CA GLU A 175 0.09 23.77 8.95
C GLU A 175 -1.31 23.57 8.35
N ASN A 176 -1.41 23.45 7.03
CA ASN A 176 -2.65 23.15 6.30
C ASN A 176 -2.80 21.67 5.99
N ASP A 177 -2.01 20.80 6.63
CA ASP A 177 -1.96 19.36 6.44
C ASP A 177 -1.61 18.92 4.99
N VAL A 178 -1.02 19.81 4.19
CA VAL A 178 -0.50 19.48 2.86
C VAL A 178 0.75 18.61 3.01
N HIS A 179 0.74 17.45 2.37
CA HIS A 179 1.81 16.47 2.47
C HIS A 179 2.85 16.67 1.36
N TYR A 180 4.05 17.10 1.72
CA TYR A 180 5.17 17.33 0.80
C TYR A 180 6.08 16.12 0.74
N VAL A 181 6.39 15.68 -0.49
CA VAL A 181 7.23 14.49 -0.74
C VAL A 181 8.39 14.87 -1.66
N PRO A 182 9.59 15.12 -1.10
CA PRO A 182 10.78 15.42 -1.89
C PRO A 182 11.22 14.26 -2.78
N LYS A 183 11.63 14.59 -4.00
CA LYS A 183 12.16 13.64 -4.98
C LYS A 183 13.50 14.14 -5.51
N ARG A 184 14.50 13.27 -5.55
CA ARG A 184 15.78 13.57 -6.20
C ARG A 184 15.57 13.83 -7.68
N ARG A 185 16.35 14.77 -8.23
CA ARG A 185 16.33 15.07 -9.66
C ARG A 185 16.90 13.90 -10.45
N LEU A 186 16.50 13.79 -11.72
CA LEU A 186 16.95 12.69 -12.58
C LEU A 186 18.48 12.60 -12.66
N GLN A 187 19.15 13.73 -12.82
CA GLN A 187 20.61 13.79 -12.90
C GLN A 187 21.33 13.30 -11.64
N ASP A 188 20.68 13.41 -10.47
CA ASP A 188 21.28 13.02 -9.19
C ASP A 188 21.10 11.50 -8.88
N ILE A 189 20.45 10.75 -9.77
CA ILE A 189 20.22 9.30 -9.65
C ILE A 189 20.77 8.50 -10.84
N LEU A 190 21.39 9.18 -11.79
CA LEU A 190 22.13 8.56 -12.90
C LEU A 190 23.62 8.50 -12.57
N LEU A 191 24.27 7.36 -12.91
CA LEU A 191 25.71 7.13 -12.77
C LEU A 191 26.42 7.50 -14.06
#